data_e2ab6d355e4372ca644f2f1f3049f99a
#
_entry.id   e2ab6d355e4372ca644f2f1f3049f99a
#
_cell.length_a   1.000
_cell.length_b   1.000
_cell.length_c   1.000
_cell.angle_alpha   90.00
_cell.angle_beta   90.00
_cell.angle_gamma   90.00
#
_symmetry.space_group_name_H-M   'P 1'
#
loop_
_entity.id
_entity.type
_entity.pdbx_description
1 polymer ?
#
loop_
_entity_poly.entity_id
_entity_poly.type
_entity_poly.pdbx_seq_one_letter_code
_entity_poly.pdbx_strand_id
1 'polypeptide(L)'
;MKRDYLFKLFEAGRLLTGHRDYVVIGSLSILGTEDEDLLPADMAMSNDIDSFTKDDPGRIYDLKAALGEGSDFHRANGYFLDPVSPSLPTLPDGWQARMTCIEQNDLRIWFLDPDDAAISKYARSQPNDLRWIRAGILSGYISLPKLKARLASTIFLDADEEARVRRQVAAALSWFETINKGRNEDSKPDSA
;
A
#
# COMPACT_ATOMS: atom_id res chain seq x y z
N MET A 1 11.90 -4.43 -1.60
CA MET A 1 11.12 -5.21 -2.58
C MET A 1 11.13 -4.50 -3.91
N LYS A 2 11.14 -5.22 -5.04
CA LYS A 2 11.00 -4.66 -6.38
C LYS A 2 9.80 -5.28 -7.10
N ARG A 3 9.27 -4.60 -8.09
CA ARG A 3 8.11 -5.04 -8.89
C ARG A 3 8.32 -6.39 -9.55
N ASP A 4 9.51 -6.65 -10.07
CA ASP A 4 9.87 -7.94 -10.69
C ASP A 4 9.69 -9.15 -9.75
N TYR A 5 9.88 -8.95 -8.43
CA TYR A 5 9.64 -10.02 -7.45
C TYR A 5 8.17 -10.37 -7.31
N LEU A 6 7.27 -9.37 -7.44
CA LEU A 6 5.83 -9.59 -7.45
C LEU A 6 5.44 -10.38 -8.72
N PHE A 7 5.93 -9.97 -9.88
CA PHE A 7 5.67 -10.70 -11.13
C PHE A 7 6.17 -12.14 -11.06
N LYS A 8 7.36 -12.37 -10.49
CA LYS A 8 7.89 -13.72 -10.30
C LYS A 8 6.99 -14.57 -9.39
N LEU A 9 6.50 -14.02 -8.28
CA LEU A 9 5.61 -14.73 -7.36
C LEU A 9 4.27 -15.05 -8.03
N PHE A 10 3.64 -14.08 -8.69
CA PHE A 10 2.35 -14.29 -9.33
C PHE A 10 2.43 -15.16 -10.58
N GLU A 11 3.56 -15.17 -11.28
CA GLU A 11 3.78 -16.14 -12.37
C GLU A 11 3.82 -17.57 -11.82
N ALA A 12 4.49 -17.80 -10.68
CA ALA A 12 4.43 -19.10 -10.02
C ALA A 12 2.98 -19.46 -9.60
N GLY A 13 2.22 -18.48 -9.09
CA GLY A 13 0.79 -18.63 -8.78
C GLY A 13 -0.04 -18.98 -10.01
N ARG A 14 0.18 -18.29 -11.13
CA ARG A 14 -0.50 -18.55 -12.42
C ARG A 14 -0.26 -19.98 -12.90
N LEU A 15 0.96 -20.47 -12.81
CA LEU A 15 1.30 -21.85 -13.21
C LEU A 15 0.58 -22.90 -12.35
N LEU A 16 0.27 -22.59 -11.09
CA LEU A 16 -0.41 -23.51 -10.17
C LEU A 16 -1.93 -23.49 -10.33
N THR A 17 -2.52 -22.32 -10.60
CA THR A 17 -3.98 -22.14 -10.52
C THR A 17 -4.62 -21.65 -11.82
N GLY A 18 -3.84 -21.16 -12.77
CA GLY A 18 -4.32 -20.54 -14.00
C GLY A 18 -4.82 -19.09 -13.83
N HIS A 19 -4.86 -18.53 -12.60
CA HIS A 19 -5.27 -17.14 -12.39
C HIS A 19 -4.24 -16.16 -12.95
N ARG A 20 -4.73 -15.06 -13.51
CA ARG A 20 -3.90 -14.03 -14.16
C ARG A 20 -4.06 -12.64 -13.56
N ASP A 21 -5.11 -12.43 -12.78
CA ASP A 21 -5.47 -11.15 -12.18
C ASP A 21 -5.30 -11.20 -10.66
N TYR A 22 -4.34 -10.45 -10.16
CA TYR A 22 -4.03 -10.35 -8.74
C TYR A 22 -4.16 -8.90 -8.27
N VAL A 23 -4.61 -8.71 -7.04
CA VAL A 23 -4.67 -7.41 -6.39
C VAL A 23 -3.68 -7.38 -5.25
N VAL A 24 -2.79 -6.40 -5.26
CA VAL A 24 -1.82 -6.12 -4.18
C VAL A 24 -2.35 -4.96 -3.34
N ILE A 25 -2.48 -5.22 -2.06
CA ILE A 25 -2.84 -4.22 -1.04
C ILE A 25 -1.68 -4.06 -0.05
N GLY A 26 -1.89 -3.36 1.06
CA GLY A 26 -0.84 -3.22 2.08
C GLY A 26 0.36 -2.37 1.64
N SER A 27 1.52 -2.68 2.20
CA SER A 27 2.72 -1.85 2.02
C SER A 27 3.25 -1.86 0.59
N LEU A 28 3.20 -3.00 -0.08
CA LEU A 28 3.78 -3.19 -1.42
C LEU A 28 2.85 -2.71 -2.55
N SER A 29 1.64 -2.23 -2.24
CA SER A 29 0.80 -1.57 -3.24
C SER A 29 1.47 -0.33 -3.86
N ILE A 30 2.41 0.29 -3.14
CA ILE A 30 3.22 1.42 -3.63
C ILE A 30 4.04 1.06 -4.89
N LEU A 31 4.34 -0.22 -5.11
CA LEU A 31 5.07 -0.67 -6.30
C LEU A 31 4.25 -0.53 -7.60
N GLY A 32 2.97 -0.17 -7.51
CA GLY A 32 2.15 0.25 -8.65
C GLY A 32 2.45 1.67 -9.18
N THR A 33 3.33 2.43 -8.53
CA THR A 33 3.75 3.76 -9.01
C THR A 33 4.76 3.65 -10.14
N GLU A 34 4.88 4.70 -10.98
CA GLU A 34 5.76 4.67 -12.16
C GLU A 34 7.24 4.59 -11.78
N ASP A 35 7.66 5.31 -10.75
CA ASP A 35 9.07 5.48 -10.34
C ASP A 35 9.45 4.59 -9.15
N GLU A 36 9.38 3.27 -9.31
CA GLU A 36 9.69 2.34 -8.20
C GLU A 36 11.13 2.47 -7.65
N ASP A 37 12.08 2.87 -8.48
CA ASP A 37 13.48 3.04 -8.07
C ASP A 37 13.70 4.30 -7.20
N LEU A 38 12.74 5.23 -7.19
CA LEU A 38 12.75 6.44 -6.36
C LEU A 38 12.00 6.28 -5.03
N LEU A 39 11.41 5.10 -4.78
CA LEU A 39 10.64 4.86 -3.56
C LEU A 39 11.52 4.95 -2.31
N PRO A 40 11.06 5.65 -1.26
CA PRO A 40 11.70 5.59 0.04
C PRO A 40 11.79 4.16 0.55
N ALA A 41 12.92 3.79 1.16
CA ALA A 41 13.13 2.45 1.69
C ALA A 41 11.99 2.02 2.63
N ASP A 42 11.52 2.92 3.51
CA ASP A 42 10.42 2.65 4.45
C ASP A 42 9.10 2.25 3.76
N MET A 43 8.92 2.56 2.47
CA MET A 43 7.72 2.21 1.73
C MET A 43 7.81 0.84 1.03
N ALA A 44 9.01 0.33 0.74
CA ALA A 44 9.24 -0.89 -0.02
C ALA A 44 9.97 -1.99 0.77
N MET A 45 10.05 -1.88 2.10
CA MET A 45 10.82 -2.81 2.95
C MET A 45 10.13 -4.15 3.21
N SER A 46 8.81 -4.26 3.00
CA SER A 46 8.08 -5.49 3.29
C SER A 46 8.57 -6.65 2.43
N ASN A 47 8.54 -7.86 2.98
CA ASN A 47 8.79 -9.13 2.29
C ASN A 47 7.54 -10.01 2.20
N ASP A 48 6.44 -9.62 2.84
CA ASP A 48 5.10 -10.17 2.72
C ASP A 48 4.32 -9.41 1.63
N ILE A 49 3.67 -10.15 0.75
CA ILE A 49 2.87 -9.60 -0.35
C ILE A 49 1.40 -9.85 -0.03
N ASP A 50 0.76 -8.84 0.64
CA ASP A 50 -0.67 -8.84 0.93
C ASP A 50 -1.47 -8.84 -0.37
N SER A 51 -2.15 -9.92 -0.71
CA SER A 51 -2.87 -9.98 -1.98
C SER A 51 -4.05 -10.93 -2.01
N PHE A 52 -4.90 -10.75 -3.04
CA PHE A 52 -5.99 -11.65 -3.38
C PHE A 52 -6.15 -11.74 -4.91
N THR A 53 -6.86 -12.78 -5.40
CA THR A 53 -7.25 -12.90 -6.81
C THR A 53 -8.46 -12.01 -7.08
N LYS A 54 -8.45 -11.26 -8.19
CA LYS A 54 -9.42 -10.18 -8.44
C LYS A 54 -10.86 -10.64 -8.58
N ASP A 55 -11.12 -11.67 -9.40
CA ASP A 55 -12.47 -12.10 -9.72
C ASP A 55 -13.06 -13.08 -8.70
N ASP A 56 -12.21 -13.88 -8.06
CA ASP A 56 -12.57 -14.81 -6.99
C ASP A 56 -11.54 -14.71 -5.86
N PRO A 57 -11.70 -13.75 -4.93
CA PRO A 57 -10.71 -13.46 -3.91
C PRO A 57 -10.31 -14.65 -3.03
N GLY A 58 -11.21 -15.62 -2.85
CA GLY A 58 -10.97 -16.82 -2.05
C GLY A 58 -9.91 -17.75 -2.66
N ARG A 59 -9.73 -17.71 -3.97
CA ARG A 59 -8.76 -18.59 -4.66
C ARG A 59 -7.30 -18.29 -4.34
N ILE A 60 -7.00 -17.12 -3.80
CA ILE A 60 -5.63 -16.79 -3.36
C ILE A 60 -5.15 -17.75 -2.26
N TYR A 61 -6.04 -18.27 -1.43
CA TYR A 61 -5.69 -19.19 -0.36
C TYR A 61 -5.19 -20.55 -0.86
N ASP A 62 -5.53 -20.95 -2.10
CA ASP A 62 -5.01 -22.17 -2.73
C ASP A 62 -3.50 -22.08 -2.95
N LEU A 63 -2.94 -20.89 -3.01
CA LEU A 63 -1.52 -20.63 -3.20
C LEU A 63 -0.72 -20.60 -1.89
N LYS A 64 -1.37 -20.54 -0.73
CA LYS A 64 -0.71 -20.35 0.57
C LYS A 64 0.34 -21.42 0.87
N ALA A 65 0.03 -22.67 0.60
CA ALA A 65 0.97 -23.77 0.86
C ALA A 65 2.23 -23.70 0.01
N ALA A 66 2.11 -23.26 -1.25
CA ALA A 66 3.20 -23.23 -2.22
C ALA A 66 4.03 -21.93 -2.17
N LEU A 67 3.37 -20.78 -1.91
CA LEU A 67 3.98 -19.45 -2.03
C LEU A 67 3.95 -18.64 -0.73
N GLY A 68 3.26 -19.13 0.31
CA GLY A 68 3.12 -18.43 1.60
C GLY A 68 4.36 -18.53 2.49
N GLU A 69 4.25 -17.94 3.68
CA GLU A 69 5.30 -17.98 4.69
C GLU A 69 5.73 -19.42 5.01
N GLY A 70 7.04 -19.66 5.07
CA GLY A 70 7.61 -20.97 5.36
C GLY A 70 7.57 -21.98 4.19
N SER A 71 7.05 -21.61 3.00
CA SER A 71 7.08 -22.44 1.80
C SER A 71 8.50 -22.58 1.22
N ASP A 72 8.70 -23.52 0.28
CA ASP A 72 9.96 -23.63 -0.46
C ASP A 72 10.23 -22.36 -1.28
N PHE A 73 9.19 -21.74 -1.82
CA PHE A 73 9.31 -20.48 -2.51
C PHE A 73 9.86 -19.38 -1.58
N HIS A 74 9.27 -19.23 -0.37
CA HIS A 74 9.76 -18.27 0.61
C HIS A 74 11.23 -18.52 0.99
N ARG A 75 11.59 -19.76 1.31
CA ARG A 75 12.98 -20.12 1.67
C ARG A 75 13.98 -19.80 0.56
N ALA A 76 13.58 -19.98 -0.69
CA ALA A 76 14.44 -19.76 -1.85
C ALA A 76 14.56 -18.27 -2.25
N ASN A 77 13.54 -17.44 -1.97
CA ASN A 77 13.46 -16.08 -2.50
C ASN A 77 13.48 -14.99 -1.42
N GLY A 78 13.22 -15.31 -0.14
CA GLY A 78 13.22 -14.36 0.98
C GLY A 78 11.96 -13.49 1.07
N TYR A 79 10.94 -13.72 0.23
CA TYR A 79 9.63 -13.07 0.25
C TYR A 79 8.53 -14.08 -0.03
N PHE A 80 7.29 -13.75 0.31
CA PHE A 80 6.18 -14.69 0.26
C PHE A 80 4.83 -14.01 0.02
N LEU A 81 3.85 -14.81 -0.38
CA LEU A 81 2.46 -14.43 -0.51
C LEU A 81 1.80 -14.41 0.88
N ASP A 82 1.18 -13.30 1.25
CA ASP A 82 0.22 -13.25 2.35
C ASP A 82 -1.20 -13.13 1.81
N PRO A 83 -1.98 -14.22 1.79
CA PRO A 83 -3.36 -14.21 1.32
C PRO A 83 -4.25 -13.40 2.26
N VAL A 84 -4.92 -12.39 1.73
CA VAL A 84 -5.81 -11.51 2.49
C VAL A 84 -7.21 -11.44 1.88
N SER A 85 -8.21 -11.13 2.70
CA SER A 85 -9.55 -10.83 2.22
C SER A 85 -9.66 -9.38 1.75
N PRO A 86 -10.37 -9.09 0.64
CA PRO A 86 -10.63 -7.70 0.21
C PRO A 86 -11.47 -6.90 1.22
N SER A 87 -12.13 -7.57 2.17
CA SER A 87 -12.89 -6.93 3.25
C SER A 87 -12.07 -6.62 4.50
N LEU A 88 -10.79 -7.03 4.52
CA LEU A 88 -9.91 -6.81 5.67
C LEU A 88 -9.54 -5.33 5.87
N PRO A 89 -9.13 -4.58 4.83
CA PRO A 89 -8.71 -3.19 5.00
C PRO A 89 -9.91 -2.24 5.08
N THR A 90 -9.80 -1.23 5.94
CA THR A 90 -10.70 -0.07 5.94
C THR A 90 -10.37 0.82 4.75
N LEU A 91 -11.26 0.93 3.78
CA LEU A 91 -11.04 1.63 2.52
C LEU A 91 -12.19 2.59 2.19
N PRO A 92 -11.91 3.70 1.47
CA PRO A 92 -12.95 4.60 1.00
C PRO A 92 -13.70 4.00 -0.19
N ASP A 93 -14.97 4.34 -0.35
CA ASP A 93 -15.78 3.91 -1.49
C ASP A 93 -15.07 4.17 -2.82
N GLY A 94 -15.28 3.27 -3.77
CA GLY A 94 -14.72 3.38 -5.13
C GLY A 94 -13.21 3.13 -5.22
N TRP A 95 -12.56 2.59 -4.19
CA TRP A 95 -11.13 2.27 -4.22
C TRP A 95 -10.71 1.38 -5.40
N GLN A 96 -11.59 0.46 -5.83
CA GLN A 96 -11.30 -0.43 -6.96
C GLN A 96 -11.06 0.34 -8.28
N ALA A 97 -11.78 1.44 -8.47
CA ALA A 97 -11.65 2.27 -9.67
C ALA A 97 -10.35 3.11 -9.69
N ARG A 98 -9.68 3.23 -8.54
CA ARG A 98 -8.44 3.99 -8.39
C ARG A 98 -7.18 3.12 -8.42
N MET A 99 -7.33 1.80 -8.47
CA MET A 99 -6.19 0.90 -8.60
C MET A 99 -5.42 1.15 -9.90
N THR A 100 -4.10 1.09 -9.82
CA THR A 100 -3.23 1.04 -10.99
C THR A 100 -3.05 -0.39 -11.44
N CYS A 101 -3.23 -0.67 -12.73
CA CYS A 101 -2.97 -1.98 -13.32
C CYS A 101 -1.67 -1.96 -14.10
N ILE A 102 -0.80 -2.93 -13.81
CA ILE A 102 0.42 -3.17 -14.61
C ILE A 102 0.32 -4.57 -15.19
N GLU A 103 0.49 -4.66 -16.50
CA GLU A 103 0.41 -5.92 -17.25
C GLU A 103 1.79 -6.33 -17.76
N GLN A 104 2.14 -7.60 -17.55
CA GLN A 104 3.36 -8.22 -18.06
C GLN A 104 3.13 -9.72 -18.28
N ASN A 105 3.43 -10.23 -19.47
CA ASN A 105 3.36 -11.67 -19.81
C ASN A 105 2.00 -12.33 -19.45
N ASP A 106 0.90 -11.73 -19.84
CA ASP A 106 -0.47 -12.18 -19.51
C ASP A 106 -0.85 -12.10 -18.03
N LEU A 107 -0.01 -11.61 -17.15
CA LEU A 107 -0.35 -11.27 -15.78
C LEU A 107 -0.81 -9.82 -15.67
N ARG A 108 -1.87 -9.60 -14.93
CA ARG A 108 -2.34 -8.27 -14.55
C ARG A 108 -2.29 -8.13 -13.04
N ILE A 109 -1.45 -7.22 -12.58
CA ILE A 109 -1.33 -6.92 -11.16
C ILE A 109 -1.94 -5.55 -10.91
N TRP A 110 -2.96 -5.53 -10.07
CA TRP A 110 -3.69 -4.34 -9.66
C TRP A 110 -3.16 -3.87 -8.32
N PHE A 111 -2.73 -2.65 -8.24
CA PHE A 111 -2.15 -2.07 -7.04
C PHE A 111 -3.12 -1.07 -6.41
N LEU A 112 -3.37 -1.21 -5.11
CA LEU A 112 -4.16 -0.24 -4.35
C LEU A 112 -3.49 1.13 -4.42
N ASP A 113 -4.30 2.18 -4.63
CA ASP A 113 -3.81 3.57 -4.62
C ASP A 113 -3.15 3.91 -3.27
N PRO A 114 -1.98 4.59 -3.26
CA PRO A 114 -1.24 4.89 -2.02
C PRO A 114 -2.02 5.69 -0.99
N ASP A 115 -2.89 6.60 -1.41
CA ASP A 115 -3.73 7.37 -0.48
C ASP A 115 -4.81 6.48 0.16
N ASP A 116 -5.37 5.51 -0.58
CA ASP A 116 -6.32 4.54 -0.03
C ASP A 116 -5.62 3.57 0.93
N ALA A 117 -4.42 3.10 0.58
CA ALA A 117 -3.59 2.28 1.46
C ALA A 117 -3.25 3.01 2.77
N ALA A 118 -2.97 4.32 2.70
CA ALA A 118 -2.68 5.13 3.88
C ALA A 118 -3.87 5.20 4.86
N ILE A 119 -5.12 5.25 4.37
CA ILE A 119 -6.31 5.21 5.24
C ILE A 119 -6.38 3.90 6.00
N SER A 120 -6.23 2.77 5.32
CA SER A 120 -6.20 1.45 5.96
C SER A 120 -5.07 1.33 6.98
N LYS A 121 -3.90 1.89 6.67
CA LYS A 121 -2.76 1.90 7.59
C LYS A 121 -3.01 2.77 8.83
N TYR A 122 -3.68 3.93 8.69
CA TYR A 122 -4.12 4.72 9.85
C TYR A 122 -5.16 3.98 10.70
N ALA A 123 -6.07 3.20 10.08
CA ALA A 123 -7.02 2.37 10.81
C ALA A 123 -6.32 1.30 11.66
N ARG A 124 -5.32 0.61 11.09
CA ARG A 124 -4.51 -0.39 11.81
C ARG A 124 -3.53 0.23 12.81
N SER A 125 -2.91 1.36 12.46
CA SER A 125 -2.11 2.21 13.34
C SER A 125 -0.87 1.55 13.97
N GLN A 126 -0.25 0.60 13.29
CA GLN A 126 0.98 -0.01 13.76
C GLN A 126 2.20 0.93 13.54
N PRO A 127 3.28 0.82 14.32
CA PRO A 127 4.45 1.68 14.15
C PRO A 127 5.05 1.67 12.74
N ASN A 128 5.05 0.52 12.06
CA ASN A 128 5.51 0.40 10.68
C ASN A 128 4.58 1.13 9.69
N ASP A 129 3.26 1.10 9.95
CA ASP A 129 2.28 1.82 9.13
C ASP A 129 2.50 3.33 9.18
N LEU A 130 2.74 3.86 10.38
CA LEU A 130 2.98 5.28 10.56
C LEU A 130 4.30 5.74 9.91
N ARG A 131 5.35 4.90 9.93
CA ARG A 131 6.61 5.17 9.21
C ARG A 131 6.38 5.19 7.71
N TRP A 132 5.68 4.20 7.17
CA TRP A 132 5.33 4.10 5.76
C TRP A 132 4.56 5.33 5.28
N ILE A 133 3.51 5.73 6.02
CA ILE A 133 2.70 6.92 5.71
C ILE A 133 3.57 8.19 5.74
N ARG A 134 4.40 8.34 6.78
CA ARG A 134 5.27 9.51 6.93
C ARG A 134 6.27 9.62 5.77
N ALA A 135 6.88 8.51 5.38
CA ALA A 135 7.77 8.48 4.22
C ALA A 135 7.03 8.87 2.94
N GLY A 136 5.81 8.34 2.73
CA GLY A 136 4.98 8.67 1.57
C GLY A 136 4.55 10.13 1.50
N ILE A 137 4.21 10.76 2.63
CA ILE A 137 3.89 12.20 2.69
C ILE A 137 5.12 13.04 2.34
N LEU A 138 6.28 12.72 2.91
CA LEU A 138 7.51 13.48 2.68
C LEU A 138 8.02 13.38 1.24
N SER A 139 7.80 12.25 0.59
CA SER A 139 8.20 12.02 -0.81
C SER A 139 7.12 12.36 -1.83
N GLY A 140 5.91 12.77 -1.39
CA GLY A 140 4.83 13.17 -2.27
C GLY A 140 4.00 12.02 -2.86
N TYR A 141 4.26 10.76 -2.50
CA TYR A 141 3.43 9.62 -2.90
C TYR A 141 2.08 9.58 -2.21
N ILE A 142 1.96 10.21 -1.03
CA ILE A 142 0.72 10.33 -0.26
C ILE A 142 0.35 11.81 -0.17
N SER A 143 -0.89 12.11 -0.58
CA SER A 143 -1.44 13.47 -0.59
C SER A 143 -2.38 13.69 0.60
N LEU A 144 -1.96 14.49 1.58
CA LEU A 144 -2.80 14.84 2.73
C LEU A 144 -4.15 15.47 2.35
N PRO A 145 -4.27 16.36 1.33
CA PRO A 145 -5.56 16.82 0.86
C PRO A 145 -6.46 15.72 0.32
N LYS A 146 -5.91 14.75 -0.44
CA LYS A 146 -6.69 13.60 -0.92
C LYS A 146 -7.12 12.69 0.23
N LEU A 147 -6.24 12.40 1.20
CA LEU A 147 -6.60 11.65 2.40
C LEU A 147 -7.80 12.29 3.10
N LYS A 148 -7.73 13.60 3.38
CA LYS A 148 -8.82 14.34 4.03
C LYS A 148 -10.13 14.23 3.25
N ALA A 149 -10.09 14.35 1.93
CA ALA A 149 -11.27 14.24 1.07
C ALA A 149 -11.86 12.82 1.10
N ARG A 150 -11.02 11.78 1.03
CA ARG A 150 -11.45 10.38 1.02
C ARG A 150 -12.03 9.88 2.34
N LEU A 151 -11.69 10.50 3.47
CA LEU A 151 -12.31 10.17 4.77
C LEU A 151 -13.84 10.34 4.77
N ALA A 152 -14.38 11.19 3.91
CA ALA A 152 -15.83 11.40 3.82
C ALA A 152 -16.59 10.19 3.24
N SER A 153 -15.93 9.35 2.44
CA SER A 153 -16.49 8.15 1.82
C SER A 153 -15.89 6.86 2.38
N THR A 154 -15.13 6.93 3.48
CA THR A 154 -14.54 5.75 4.11
C THR A 154 -15.56 5.07 5.01
N ILE A 155 -15.71 3.75 4.84
CA ILE A 155 -16.53 2.91 5.72
C ILE A 155 -15.60 2.38 6.82
N PHE A 156 -15.77 2.95 8.03
CA PHE A 156 -15.02 2.54 9.21
C PHE A 156 -15.69 1.37 9.92
N LEU A 157 -14.90 0.60 10.66
CA LEU A 157 -15.40 -0.52 11.46
C LEU A 157 -16.37 -0.04 12.54
N ASP A 158 -16.02 1.07 13.20
CA ASP A 158 -16.80 1.71 14.26
C ASP A 158 -16.43 3.19 14.42
N ALA A 159 -17.15 3.88 15.30
CA ALA A 159 -16.92 5.30 15.59
C ALA A 159 -15.55 5.59 16.23
N ASP A 160 -14.97 4.65 16.97
CA ASP A 160 -13.67 4.81 17.61
C ASP A 160 -12.54 4.73 16.57
N GLU A 161 -12.66 3.82 15.60
CA GLU A 161 -11.75 3.77 14.45
C GLU A 161 -11.81 5.05 13.65
N GLU A 162 -13.01 5.51 13.30
CA GLU A 162 -13.22 6.76 12.58
C GLU A 162 -12.57 7.94 13.30
N ALA A 163 -12.87 8.10 14.59
CA ALA A 163 -12.33 9.18 15.40
C ALA A 163 -10.80 9.13 15.49
N ARG A 164 -10.22 7.93 15.62
CA ARG A 164 -8.76 7.71 15.63
C ARG A 164 -8.13 8.13 14.32
N VAL A 165 -8.64 7.65 13.18
CA VAL A 165 -8.10 7.95 11.85
C VAL A 165 -8.20 9.45 11.56
N ARG A 166 -9.34 10.09 11.85
CA ARG A 166 -9.52 11.54 11.64
C ARG A 166 -8.53 12.36 12.47
N ARG A 167 -8.29 11.99 13.73
CA ARG A 167 -7.29 12.67 14.59
C ARG A 167 -5.87 12.51 14.02
N GLN A 168 -5.50 11.34 13.54
CA GLN A 168 -4.16 11.09 12.98
C GLN A 168 -3.93 11.85 11.68
N VAL A 169 -4.91 11.90 10.79
CA VAL A 169 -4.82 12.70 9.55
C VAL A 169 -4.73 14.19 9.87
N ALA A 170 -5.51 14.69 10.85
CA ALA A 170 -5.40 16.07 11.29
C ALA A 170 -4.03 16.40 11.88
N ALA A 171 -3.48 15.50 12.71
CA ALA A 171 -2.13 15.64 13.25
C ALA A 171 -1.04 15.63 12.15
N ALA A 172 -1.19 14.78 11.13
CA ALA A 172 -0.28 14.74 9.99
C ALA A 172 -0.32 16.04 9.17
N LEU A 173 -1.50 16.63 8.97
CA LEU A 173 -1.64 17.93 8.32
C LEU A 173 -0.88 19.02 9.09
N SER A 174 -1.14 19.17 10.40
CA SER A 174 -0.45 20.14 11.25
C SER A 174 1.06 19.96 11.27
N TRP A 175 1.51 18.71 11.37
CA TRP A 175 2.93 18.36 11.32
C TRP A 175 3.58 18.77 9.99
N PHE A 176 2.93 18.47 8.86
CA PHE A 176 3.48 18.79 7.54
C PHE A 176 3.53 20.30 7.26
N GLU A 177 2.53 21.06 7.74
CA GLU A 177 2.53 22.53 7.68
C GLU A 177 3.72 23.13 8.45
N THR A 178 4.04 22.56 9.62
CA THR A 178 5.18 23.04 10.44
C THR A 178 6.51 22.82 9.73
N ILE A 179 6.69 21.66 9.08
CA ILE A 179 7.92 21.37 8.32
C ILE A 179 8.07 22.33 7.13
N ASN A 180 6.98 22.59 6.41
CA ASN A 180 7.03 23.46 5.23
C ASN A 180 7.30 24.93 5.61
N LYS A 181 6.81 25.40 6.76
CA LYS A 181 7.14 26.74 7.26
C LYS A 181 8.63 26.87 7.58
N GLY A 182 9.21 25.90 8.29
CA GLY A 182 10.65 25.90 8.59
C GLY A 182 11.53 25.90 7.33
N ARG A 183 11.19 25.09 6.32
CA ARG A 183 11.94 25.06 5.04
C ARG A 183 11.90 26.40 4.29
N ASN A 184 10.78 27.13 4.36
CA ASN A 184 10.65 28.42 3.69
C ASN A 184 11.39 29.54 4.44
N GLU A 185 11.58 29.44 5.74
CA GLU A 185 12.37 30.39 6.54
C GLU A 185 13.87 30.23 6.29
N ASP A 186 14.36 28.99 6.21
CA ASP A 186 15.75 28.66 5.90
C ASP A 186 16.16 28.99 4.44
N SER A 187 15.19 29.18 3.55
CA SER A 187 15.42 29.46 2.12
C SER A 187 15.42 30.96 1.79
N LYS A 188 15.26 31.85 2.76
CA LYS A 188 15.42 33.29 2.53
C LYS A 188 16.89 33.64 2.49
N PRO A 189 17.41 34.20 1.37
CA PRO A 189 18.78 34.69 1.33
C PRO A 189 18.96 35.85 2.37
N ASP A 190 20.02 35.76 3.16
CA ASP A 190 20.45 36.88 4.00
C ASP A 190 20.51 38.14 3.14
N SER A 191 19.56 39.03 3.35
CA SER A 191 19.59 40.36 2.74
C SER A 191 20.61 41.19 3.46
N ALA A 192 21.84 41.15 2.94
CA ALA A 192 22.88 42.11 3.28
C ALA A 192 22.77 43.39 2.43
#